data_cd89183dcc63fa76a05c0289ade8fe28
#
_entry.id   cd89183dcc63fa76a05c0289ade8fe28
#
_cell.length_a   1.000
_cell.length_b   1.000
_cell.length_c   1.000
_cell.angle_alpha   90.00
_cell.angle_beta   90.00
_cell.angle_gamma   90.00
#
_symmetry.space_group_name_H-M   'P 1'
#
loop_
_entity.id
_entity.type
_entity.pdbx_description
1 polymer ?
#
loop_
_entity_poly.entity_id
_entity_poly.type
_entity_poly.pdbx_seq_one_letter_code
_entity_poly.pdbx_strand_id
1 'polypeptide(L)'
;MEARVHHTSPERSRVYYKLSTRDLLYKSDGTGGPFHARVRISYESYNGYGSKVLLDSASTLIDDETVDPSEDKELIGSMDLRRKEQRSFVLKIMAHDLNRDQRSTTYLRVEKDGLGIRQYFMPVDTAKGLPLFTDHFDGRTVRVRCEVCAGQELVGAHYTTNTALPVPVFTASYSTAPATPTEVADSTFRVQVDADGLFTMDLRKPGVYHVKPDTATLAGYSIFSVEDAFPYVSDAQDMLKPMRYITSNQEYERLSKSTNVRFGSRAVLDRCSGASGARTRSHSHLLHPR
;
A
#
# COMPACT_ATOMS: atom_id res chain seq x y z
N MET A 1 3.00 -6.12 8.00
CA MET A 1 2.77 -4.67 8.26
C MET A 1 2.38 -4.00 6.97
N GLU A 2 1.32 -3.18 6.99
CA GLU A 2 0.91 -2.27 5.92
C GLU A 2 1.17 -0.83 6.36
N ALA A 3 1.44 0.07 5.42
CA ALA A 3 1.64 1.47 5.73
C ALA A 3 1.16 2.39 4.60
N ARG A 4 0.68 3.59 4.97
CA ARG A 4 0.16 4.59 4.04
C ARG A 4 0.56 5.99 4.53
N VAL A 5 0.98 6.85 3.61
CA VAL A 5 1.24 8.26 3.90
C VAL A 5 0.03 9.09 3.52
N HIS A 6 -0.33 10.02 4.38
CA HIS A 6 -1.37 11.01 4.13
C HIS A 6 -0.84 12.42 4.43
N HIS A 7 -1.11 13.34 3.51
CA HIS A 7 -0.79 14.75 3.66
C HIS A 7 -2.02 15.52 4.13
N THR A 8 -1.97 16.06 5.33
CA THR A 8 -3.03 16.94 5.85
C THR A 8 -2.86 18.39 5.38
N SER A 9 -1.64 18.76 4.96
CA SER A 9 -1.32 20.03 4.32
C SER A 9 -0.01 19.86 3.52
N PRO A 10 0.40 20.84 2.70
CA PRO A 10 1.69 20.82 2.02
C PRO A 10 2.88 20.62 2.95
N GLU A 11 2.77 21.10 4.18
CA GLU A 11 3.83 21.03 5.18
C GLU A 11 3.70 19.85 6.14
N ARG A 12 2.51 19.30 6.28
CA ARG A 12 2.21 18.25 7.27
C ARG A 12 1.85 16.94 6.61
N SER A 13 2.58 15.91 7.00
CA SER A 13 2.35 14.54 6.54
C SER A 13 2.35 13.60 7.71
N ARG A 14 1.55 12.58 7.63
CA ARG A 14 1.45 11.52 8.64
C ARG A 14 1.59 10.17 7.97
N VAL A 15 2.37 9.28 8.56
CA VAL A 15 2.39 7.89 8.16
C VAL A 15 1.48 7.10 9.09
N TYR A 16 0.54 6.39 8.49
CA TYR A 16 -0.30 5.41 9.17
C TYR A 16 0.28 4.02 8.94
N TYR A 17 0.15 3.16 9.93
CA TYR A 17 0.58 1.77 9.84
C TYR A 17 -0.48 0.85 10.44
N LYS A 18 -0.51 -0.37 9.92
CA LYS A 18 -1.40 -1.44 10.37
C LYS A 18 -0.59 -2.72 10.55
N LEU A 19 -0.78 -3.38 11.68
CA LEU A 19 -0.17 -4.66 12.05
C LEU A 19 -1.28 -5.65 12.43
N SER A 20 -1.15 -6.92 12.02
CA SER A 20 -1.96 -7.99 12.58
C SER A 20 -1.28 -8.53 13.85
N THR A 21 -2.03 -8.75 14.90
CA THR A 21 -1.52 -9.36 16.14
C THR A 21 -1.03 -10.79 15.93
N ARG A 22 -1.51 -11.49 14.92
CA ARG A 22 -0.99 -12.82 14.50
C ARG A 22 0.48 -12.79 14.09
N ASP A 23 0.96 -11.65 13.65
CA ASP A 23 2.36 -11.47 13.23
C ASP A 23 3.29 -11.18 14.43
N LEU A 24 2.79 -11.13 15.67
CA LEU A 24 3.51 -10.76 16.87
C LEU A 24 3.69 -11.93 17.83
N LEU A 25 4.77 -11.91 18.60
CA LEU A 25 4.96 -12.86 19.69
C LEU A 25 4.47 -12.26 21.01
N TYR A 26 3.43 -12.85 21.57
CA TYR A 26 2.95 -12.55 22.89
C TYR A 26 3.66 -13.40 23.95
N LYS A 27 4.12 -12.78 25.02
CA LYS A 27 4.75 -13.44 26.16
C LYS A 27 3.96 -13.15 27.42
N SER A 28 3.76 -14.16 28.23
CA SER A 28 3.27 -14.02 29.63
C SER A 28 4.49 -13.93 30.55
N ASP A 29 4.36 -13.16 31.61
CA ASP A 29 5.36 -13.07 32.70
C ASP A 29 5.35 -14.26 33.66
N GLY A 30 4.56 -15.29 33.36
CA GLY A 30 4.61 -16.58 34.06
C GLY A 30 3.73 -16.70 35.30
N THR A 31 2.97 -15.67 35.65
CA THR A 31 2.10 -15.62 36.84
C THR A 31 0.62 -15.85 36.53
N GLY A 32 0.28 -16.30 35.28
CA GLY A 32 -1.11 -16.40 34.82
C GLY A 32 -1.74 -15.06 34.48
N GLY A 33 -0.93 -14.01 34.34
CA GLY A 33 -1.32 -12.68 33.90
C GLY A 33 -1.55 -12.61 32.38
N PRO A 34 -1.91 -11.42 31.88
CA PRO A 34 -2.11 -11.22 30.47
C PRO A 34 -0.84 -11.43 29.66
N PHE A 35 -1.01 -11.64 28.35
CA PHE A 35 0.06 -11.75 27.40
C PHE A 35 0.40 -10.39 26.82
N HIS A 36 1.69 -10.08 26.66
CA HIS A 36 2.18 -8.80 26.16
C HIS A 36 2.97 -8.98 24.86
N ALA A 37 2.68 -8.13 23.86
CA ALA A 37 3.49 -7.96 22.67
C ALA A 37 4.06 -6.55 22.64
N ARG A 38 5.39 -6.44 22.44
CA ARG A 38 6.09 -5.16 22.38
C ARG A 38 6.68 -4.96 21.00
N VAL A 39 6.23 -3.92 20.31
CA VAL A 39 6.62 -3.63 18.93
C VAL A 39 7.14 -2.20 18.83
N ARG A 40 8.35 -2.04 18.30
CA ARG A 40 8.88 -0.72 17.94
C ARG A 40 8.57 -0.45 16.47
N ILE A 41 7.79 0.59 16.20
CA ILE A 41 7.60 1.12 14.86
C ILE A 41 8.57 2.28 14.69
N SER A 42 9.33 2.26 13.59
CA SER A 42 10.25 3.35 13.27
C SER A 42 10.17 3.69 11.79
N TYR A 43 10.47 4.94 11.45
CA TYR A 43 10.73 5.33 10.08
C TYR A 43 12.10 5.97 9.93
N GLU A 44 12.65 5.83 8.73
CA GLU A 44 13.84 6.49 8.25
C GLU A 44 13.51 7.11 6.88
N SER A 45 13.86 8.36 6.65
CA SER A 45 13.64 9.02 5.36
C SER A 45 14.96 9.25 4.62
N TYR A 46 14.91 9.10 3.28
CA TYR A 46 16.06 9.17 2.39
C TYR A 46 15.69 9.93 1.11
N ASN A 47 16.64 10.57 0.44
CA ASN A 47 16.39 11.27 -0.84
C ASN A 47 15.94 10.33 -1.97
N GLY A 48 16.21 9.04 -1.90
CA GLY A 48 15.83 8.05 -2.92
C GLY A 48 16.17 6.64 -2.51
N TYR A 49 15.70 5.67 -3.29
CA TYR A 49 16.05 4.27 -3.09
C TYR A 49 17.56 4.07 -3.21
N GLY A 50 18.15 3.41 -2.22
CA GLY A 50 19.60 3.17 -2.18
C GLY A 50 20.45 4.34 -1.67
N SER A 51 19.85 5.48 -1.34
CA SER A 51 20.55 6.55 -0.61
C SER A 51 20.97 6.05 0.78
N LYS A 52 22.19 6.37 1.19
CA LYS A 52 22.70 6.08 2.54
C LYS A 52 22.61 7.28 3.48
N VAL A 53 22.25 8.45 2.95
CA VAL A 53 22.14 9.67 3.73
C VAL A 53 20.77 9.69 4.38
N LEU A 54 20.75 9.51 5.70
CA LEU A 54 19.55 9.64 6.51
C LEU A 54 19.18 11.11 6.62
N LEU A 55 17.93 11.44 6.34
CA LEU A 55 17.43 12.82 6.36
C LEU A 55 16.63 13.10 7.64
N ASP A 56 15.83 12.14 8.06
CA ASP A 56 15.01 12.22 9.28
C ASP A 56 14.62 10.81 9.73
N SER A 57 14.36 10.66 11.03
CA SER A 57 13.89 9.41 11.62
C SER A 57 13.08 9.67 12.88
N ALA A 58 12.15 8.78 13.16
CA ALA A 58 11.45 8.72 14.43
C ALA A 58 11.03 7.29 14.75
N SER A 59 10.68 7.05 16.00
CA SER A 59 10.14 5.77 16.44
C SER A 59 9.10 5.94 17.54
N THR A 60 8.20 4.97 17.62
CA THR A 60 7.23 4.81 18.69
C THR A 60 7.23 3.37 19.17
N LEU A 61 6.87 3.15 20.42
CA LEU A 61 6.69 1.83 21.00
C LEU A 61 5.18 1.57 21.15
N ILE A 62 4.77 0.38 20.74
CA ILE A 62 3.45 -0.17 20.99
C ILE A 62 3.63 -1.28 22.02
N ASP A 63 2.86 -1.23 23.07
CA ASP A 63 2.72 -2.30 24.04
C ASP A 63 1.25 -2.74 23.99
N ASP A 64 1.01 -3.94 23.46
CA ASP A 64 -0.34 -4.51 23.33
C ASP A 64 -0.50 -5.65 24.33
N GLU A 65 -1.62 -5.65 25.03
CA GLU A 65 -1.97 -6.61 26.05
C GLU A 65 -3.22 -7.38 25.64
N THR A 66 -3.21 -8.69 25.85
CA THR A 66 -4.36 -9.56 25.60
C THR A 66 -4.43 -10.72 26.59
N VAL A 67 -5.63 -11.17 26.87
CA VAL A 67 -5.88 -12.41 27.64
C VAL A 67 -5.85 -13.64 26.74
N ASP A 68 -6.13 -13.45 25.44
CA ASP A 68 -6.10 -14.52 24.43
C ASP A 68 -5.17 -14.12 23.25
N PRO A 69 -3.95 -14.65 23.21
CA PRO A 69 -3.00 -14.36 22.15
C PRO A 69 -3.39 -14.97 20.80
N SER A 70 -4.43 -15.81 20.72
CA SER A 70 -4.95 -16.35 19.48
C SER A 70 -5.94 -15.41 18.77
N GLU A 71 -6.43 -14.38 19.48
CA GLU A 71 -7.32 -13.37 18.91
C GLU A 71 -6.59 -12.52 17.87
N ASP A 72 -7.17 -12.46 16.65
CA ASP A 72 -6.62 -11.63 15.58
C ASP A 72 -7.22 -10.23 15.64
N LYS A 73 -6.41 -9.26 16.03
CA LYS A 73 -6.75 -7.84 16.00
C LYS A 73 -5.84 -7.11 15.03
N GLU A 74 -6.33 -5.99 14.52
CA GLU A 74 -5.52 -5.03 13.77
C GLU A 74 -5.09 -3.89 14.69
N LEU A 75 -3.79 -3.72 14.86
CA LEU A 75 -3.21 -2.56 15.55
C LEU A 75 -2.95 -1.47 14.51
N ILE A 76 -3.72 -0.40 14.58
CA ILE A 76 -3.58 0.76 13.70
C ILE A 76 -3.01 1.92 14.50
N GLY A 77 -1.96 2.54 13.97
CA GLY A 77 -1.36 3.70 14.58
C GLY A 77 -0.82 4.68 13.53
N SER A 78 -0.27 5.79 14.02
CA SER A 78 0.32 6.80 13.13
C SER A 78 1.49 7.53 13.78
N MET A 79 2.34 8.12 12.93
CA MET A 79 3.43 9.02 13.32
C MET A 79 3.44 10.22 12.38
N ASP A 80 3.69 11.40 12.94
CA ASP A 80 3.89 12.60 12.13
C ASP A 80 5.28 12.56 11.48
N LEU A 81 5.34 12.85 10.19
CA LEU A 81 6.59 13.03 9.48
C LEU A 81 7.08 14.46 9.74
N ARG A 82 8.25 14.59 10.33
CA ARG A 82 8.81 15.89 10.73
C ARG A 82 9.31 16.72 9.55
N ARG A 83 9.52 16.06 8.41
CA ARG A 83 10.06 16.71 7.22
C ARG A 83 9.03 17.60 6.54
N LYS A 84 9.34 18.90 6.49
CA LYS A 84 8.49 19.93 5.88
C LYS A 84 8.85 20.23 4.41
N GLU A 85 9.95 19.68 3.91
CA GLU A 85 10.40 19.98 2.55
C GLU A 85 9.41 19.47 1.50
N GLN A 86 9.21 20.28 0.45
CA GLN A 86 8.27 20.01 -0.65
C GLN A 86 8.87 19.10 -1.75
N ARG A 87 9.87 18.27 -1.42
CA ARG A 87 10.49 17.35 -2.37
C ARG A 87 10.07 15.93 -2.07
N SER A 88 9.91 15.14 -3.13
CA SER A 88 9.68 13.71 -3.00
C SER A 88 10.86 13.02 -2.32
N PHE A 89 10.59 12.04 -1.47
CA PHE A 89 11.59 11.25 -0.75
C PHE A 89 11.12 9.81 -0.54
N VAL A 90 12.01 8.94 -0.10
CA VAL A 90 11.69 7.55 0.24
C VAL A 90 11.62 7.42 1.75
N LEU A 91 10.55 6.82 2.22
CA LEU A 91 10.32 6.47 3.61
C LEU A 91 10.50 4.96 3.76
N LYS A 92 11.43 4.55 4.60
CA LYS A 92 11.59 3.17 5.05
C LYS A 92 10.92 3.04 6.41
N ILE A 93 9.94 2.17 6.51
CA ILE A 93 9.18 1.92 7.74
C ILE A 93 9.53 0.53 8.23
N MET A 94 9.83 0.40 9.51
CA MET A 94 10.18 -0.87 10.15
C MET A 94 9.26 -1.12 11.34
N ALA A 95 8.74 -2.34 11.43
CA ALA A 95 8.17 -2.90 12.63
C ALA A 95 9.17 -3.92 13.22
N HIS A 96 9.55 -3.74 14.46
CA HIS A 96 10.46 -4.60 15.17
C HIS A 96 9.74 -5.21 16.37
N ASP A 97 9.44 -6.51 16.30
CA ASP A 97 8.90 -7.30 17.39
C ASP A 97 10.03 -7.53 18.41
N LEU A 98 9.95 -6.87 19.55
CA LEU A 98 11.00 -6.91 20.59
C LEU A 98 10.97 -8.22 21.39
N ASN A 99 9.90 -8.99 21.32
CA ASN A 99 9.80 -10.26 22.03
C ASN A 99 10.55 -11.40 21.32
N ARG A 100 10.75 -11.32 19.99
CA ARG A 100 11.46 -12.34 19.21
C ARG A 100 12.56 -11.78 18.28
N ASP A 101 12.83 -10.47 18.37
CA ASP A 101 13.82 -9.75 17.54
C ASP A 101 13.59 -9.89 16.02
N GLN A 102 12.32 -10.01 15.61
CA GLN A 102 11.97 -10.10 14.20
C GLN A 102 11.59 -8.73 13.64
N ARG A 103 12.02 -8.45 12.41
CA ARG A 103 11.79 -7.17 11.75
C ARG A 103 11.04 -7.35 10.44
N SER A 104 10.07 -6.47 10.20
CA SER A 104 9.40 -6.31 8.91
C SER A 104 9.65 -4.90 8.40
N THR A 105 10.01 -4.77 7.12
CA THR A 105 10.34 -3.48 6.51
C THR A 105 9.49 -3.25 5.27
N THR A 106 8.99 -2.01 5.14
CA THR A 106 8.24 -1.53 3.97
C THR A 106 8.83 -0.21 3.51
N TYR A 107 8.88 0.01 2.19
CA TYR A 107 9.34 1.26 1.59
C TYR A 107 8.16 1.96 0.91
N LEU A 108 8.02 3.26 1.16
CA LEU A 108 7.03 4.12 0.52
C LEU A 108 7.73 5.31 -0.14
N ARG A 109 7.33 5.63 -1.36
CA ARG A 109 7.66 6.91 -1.96
C ARG A 109 6.68 7.96 -1.44
N VAL A 110 7.20 9.01 -0.85
CA VAL A 110 6.42 10.17 -0.41
C VAL A 110 6.56 11.23 -1.48
N GLU A 111 5.44 11.60 -2.07
CA GLU A 111 5.36 12.61 -3.13
C GLU A 111 4.82 13.89 -2.52
N LYS A 112 5.49 15.01 -2.81
CA LYS A 112 5.07 16.34 -2.34
C LYS A 112 4.98 17.36 -3.47
N ASP A 113 5.08 16.91 -4.70
CA ASP A 113 5.15 17.75 -5.87
C ASP A 113 3.74 18.11 -6.37
N GLY A 114 3.12 19.08 -5.74
CA GLY A 114 1.83 19.64 -6.13
C GLY A 114 0.66 19.26 -5.23
N LEU A 115 -0.37 20.10 -5.28
CA LEU A 115 -1.66 19.85 -4.65
C LEU A 115 -2.45 18.84 -5.50
N GLY A 116 -3.21 17.96 -4.86
CA GLY A 116 -4.08 17.01 -5.55
C GLY A 116 -3.44 15.66 -5.86
N ILE A 117 -2.18 15.43 -5.50
CA ILE A 117 -1.58 14.08 -5.59
C ILE A 117 -2.33 13.08 -4.70
N ARG A 118 -2.22 11.79 -5.05
CA ARG A 118 -2.92 10.69 -4.36
C ARG A 118 -2.77 10.72 -2.83
N GLN A 119 -1.64 11.13 -2.30
CA GLN A 119 -1.36 11.10 -0.87
C GLN A 119 -2.08 12.19 -0.06
N TYR A 120 -2.79 13.12 -0.69
CA TYR A 120 -3.74 14.00 -0.02
C TYR A 120 -5.10 13.34 0.24
N PHE A 121 -5.36 12.20 -0.38
CA PHE A 121 -6.62 11.47 -0.25
C PHE A 121 -6.41 10.21 0.58
N MET A 122 -7.30 9.97 1.52
CA MET A 122 -7.27 8.81 2.39
C MET A 122 -8.67 8.23 2.58
N PRO A 123 -8.94 7.02 2.07
CA PRO A 123 -10.19 6.35 2.40
C PRO A 123 -10.22 6.03 3.89
N VAL A 124 -11.37 6.27 4.51
CA VAL A 124 -11.58 6.09 5.93
C VAL A 124 -12.80 5.21 6.21
N ASP A 125 -12.71 4.43 7.26
CA ASP A 125 -13.85 3.70 7.81
C ASP A 125 -14.94 4.69 8.25
N THR A 126 -16.18 4.44 7.85
CA THR A 126 -17.30 5.34 8.13
C THR A 126 -17.69 5.40 9.59
N ALA A 127 -17.49 4.32 10.34
CA ALA A 127 -17.88 4.21 11.74
C ALA A 127 -16.78 4.74 12.68
N LYS A 128 -15.51 4.39 12.40
CA LYS A 128 -14.38 4.69 13.28
C LYS A 128 -13.53 5.87 12.82
N GLY A 129 -13.68 6.30 11.55
CA GLY A 129 -12.84 7.34 10.95
C GLY A 129 -11.36 6.93 10.79
N LEU A 130 -11.06 5.64 10.96
CA LEU A 130 -9.72 5.09 10.81
C LEU A 130 -9.35 4.93 9.33
N PRO A 131 -8.06 5.03 8.97
CA PRO A 131 -7.63 4.85 7.60
C PRO A 131 -7.88 3.43 7.11
N LEU A 132 -8.36 3.31 5.88
CA LEU A 132 -8.41 2.06 5.14
C LEU A 132 -7.12 1.90 4.33
N PHE A 133 -6.51 0.71 4.40
CA PHE A 133 -5.24 0.42 3.73
C PHE A 133 -5.41 -0.20 2.33
N THR A 134 -6.60 -0.07 1.77
CA THR A 134 -6.94 -0.53 0.41
C THR A 134 -7.48 0.62 -0.43
N ASP A 135 -7.36 0.51 -1.74
CA ASP A 135 -8.05 1.34 -2.73
C ASP A 135 -9.01 0.49 -3.59
N HIS A 136 -9.22 -0.77 -3.21
CA HIS A 136 -10.13 -1.72 -3.87
C HIS A 136 -11.34 -1.99 -2.98
N PHE A 137 -12.52 -1.80 -3.53
CA PHE A 137 -13.78 -1.91 -2.80
C PHE A 137 -14.79 -2.70 -3.62
N ASP A 138 -15.68 -3.40 -2.94
CA ASP A 138 -16.73 -4.26 -3.50
C ASP A 138 -18.06 -3.48 -3.55
N GLY A 139 -18.28 -2.65 -4.57
CA GLY A 139 -19.56 -2.00 -4.85
C GLY A 139 -20.20 -1.20 -3.72
N ARG A 140 -19.41 -0.74 -2.76
CA ARG A 140 -19.86 -0.03 -1.56
C ARG A 140 -19.67 1.48 -1.64
N THR A 141 -20.27 2.18 -0.72
CA THR A 141 -20.00 3.59 -0.47
C THR A 141 -18.71 3.74 0.33
N VAL A 142 -17.77 4.57 -0.15
CA VAL A 142 -16.48 4.83 0.49
C VAL A 142 -16.41 6.29 0.90
N ARG A 143 -16.03 6.54 2.14
CA ARG A 143 -15.72 7.87 2.64
C ARG A 143 -14.24 8.17 2.47
N VAL A 144 -13.92 9.34 1.93
CA VAL A 144 -12.54 9.75 1.65
C VAL A 144 -12.28 11.08 2.34
N ARG A 145 -11.10 11.20 2.90
CA ARG A 145 -10.60 12.43 3.55
C ARG A 145 -9.59 13.13 2.64
N CYS A 146 -9.75 14.44 2.47
CA CYS A 146 -8.85 15.35 1.78
C CYS A 146 -8.94 16.74 2.43
N GLU A 147 -8.15 17.01 3.46
CA GLU A 147 -8.24 18.28 4.21
C GLU A 147 -7.92 19.50 3.35
N VAL A 148 -6.99 19.38 2.39
CA VAL A 148 -6.65 20.47 1.48
C VAL A 148 -7.77 20.78 0.48
N CYS A 149 -8.73 19.88 0.34
CA CYS A 149 -9.89 20.02 -0.53
C CYS A 149 -11.13 20.56 0.21
N ALA A 150 -11.03 20.86 1.50
CA ALA A 150 -12.18 21.25 2.32
C ALA A 150 -12.97 22.41 1.69
N GLY A 151 -14.29 22.25 1.60
CA GLY A 151 -15.19 23.21 0.98
C GLY A 151 -15.15 23.29 -0.55
N GLN A 152 -14.31 22.51 -1.22
CA GLN A 152 -14.17 22.51 -2.68
C GLN A 152 -15.08 21.46 -3.33
N GLU A 153 -15.41 21.70 -4.59
CA GLU A 153 -16.03 20.69 -5.46
C GLU A 153 -14.95 19.97 -6.27
N LEU A 154 -14.92 18.66 -6.21
CA LEU A 154 -14.03 17.80 -6.99
C LEU A 154 -14.74 17.31 -8.25
N VAL A 155 -13.97 17.17 -9.33
CA VAL A 155 -14.43 16.55 -10.58
C VAL A 155 -14.06 15.07 -10.55
N GLY A 156 -15.06 14.22 -10.77
CA GLY A 156 -14.91 12.78 -10.84
C GLY A 156 -15.17 12.22 -12.23
N ALA A 157 -14.52 11.13 -12.55
CA ALA A 157 -14.73 10.33 -13.75
C ALA A 157 -14.77 8.84 -13.40
N HIS A 158 -15.63 8.10 -14.06
CA HIS A 158 -15.71 6.65 -13.99
C HIS A 158 -15.27 6.04 -15.32
N TYR A 159 -14.49 4.99 -15.23
CA TYR A 159 -13.96 4.21 -16.34
C TYR A 159 -14.29 2.75 -16.10
N THR A 160 -15.01 2.12 -17.04
CA THR A 160 -15.22 0.67 -17.00
C THR A 160 -13.92 -0.03 -17.31
N THR A 161 -13.51 -0.97 -16.47
CA THR A 161 -12.33 -1.79 -16.75
C THR A 161 -12.61 -2.68 -17.95
N ASN A 162 -11.82 -2.54 -19.00
CA ASN A 162 -11.85 -3.48 -20.10
C ASN A 162 -11.28 -4.81 -19.61
N THR A 163 -12.14 -5.84 -19.55
CA THR A 163 -11.76 -7.19 -19.09
C THR A 163 -10.98 -7.99 -20.12
N ALA A 164 -10.59 -7.39 -21.24
CA ALA A 164 -9.67 -8.03 -22.19
C ALA A 164 -8.37 -8.38 -21.47
N LEU A 165 -8.11 -9.67 -21.31
CA LEU A 165 -6.87 -10.16 -20.72
C LEU A 165 -5.68 -9.60 -21.51
N PRO A 166 -4.63 -9.11 -20.84
CA PRO A 166 -3.41 -8.70 -21.51
C PRO A 166 -2.86 -9.86 -22.34
N VAL A 167 -2.32 -9.56 -23.51
CA VAL A 167 -1.69 -10.56 -24.37
C VAL A 167 -0.62 -11.30 -23.56
N PRO A 168 -0.60 -12.66 -23.58
CA PRO A 168 0.39 -13.43 -22.82
C PRO A 168 1.81 -12.95 -23.11
N VAL A 169 2.63 -12.82 -22.09
CA VAL A 169 4.00 -12.27 -22.12
C VAL A 169 4.94 -13.00 -23.08
N PHE A 170 4.54 -14.17 -23.57
CA PHE A 170 5.33 -15.06 -24.43
C PHE A 170 4.98 -15.03 -25.92
N THR A 171 4.02 -14.19 -26.33
CA THR A 171 3.76 -14.00 -27.76
C THR A 171 4.80 -13.07 -28.37
N ALA A 172 5.45 -13.52 -29.46
CA ALA A 172 6.56 -12.82 -30.15
C ALA A 172 6.17 -11.47 -30.79
N SER A 173 4.97 -10.97 -30.56
CA SER A 173 4.46 -9.72 -31.10
C SER A 173 4.34 -8.66 -29.97
N TYR A 174 5.47 -8.25 -29.42
CA TYR A 174 5.47 -7.03 -28.62
C TYR A 174 5.32 -5.83 -29.56
N SER A 175 4.14 -5.24 -29.60
CA SER A 175 4.03 -3.84 -29.99
C SER A 175 4.75 -3.02 -28.94
N THR A 176 5.88 -2.43 -29.30
CA THR A 176 6.65 -1.51 -28.45
C THR A 176 6.03 -0.12 -28.35
N ALA A 177 4.89 0.09 -28.99
CA ALA A 177 4.12 1.31 -28.79
C ALA A 177 3.52 1.24 -27.38
N PRO A 178 3.87 2.18 -26.46
CA PRO A 178 3.11 2.32 -25.25
C PRO A 178 1.66 2.57 -25.66
N ALA A 179 0.76 1.66 -25.32
CA ALA A 179 -0.66 1.94 -25.41
C ALA A 179 -0.90 3.14 -24.51
N THR A 180 -1.02 4.31 -25.11
CA THR A 180 -1.53 5.49 -24.42
C THR A 180 -3.01 5.17 -24.23
N PRO A 181 -3.47 4.83 -23.03
CA PRO A 181 -4.88 4.63 -22.82
C PRO A 181 -5.54 6.01 -22.93
N THR A 182 -6.04 6.33 -24.09
CA THR A 182 -7.01 7.41 -24.27
C THR A 182 -8.35 6.81 -23.86
N GLU A 183 -8.45 6.42 -22.59
CA GLU A 183 -9.74 5.95 -22.06
C GLU A 183 -10.62 7.17 -21.89
N VAL A 184 -11.65 7.21 -22.70
CA VAL A 184 -12.73 8.18 -22.56
C VAL A 184 -13.55 7.74 -21.33
N ALA A 185 -13.79 8.66 -20.42
CA ALA A 185 -14.60 8.35 -19.25
C ALA A 185 -16.03 8.00 -19.68
N ASP A 186 -16.57 6.89 -19.15
CA ASP A 186 -17.93 6.46 -19.39
C ASP A 186 -18.95 7.43 -18.79
N SER A 187 -18.59 8.03 -17.67
CA SER A 187 -19.40 9.07 -17.02
C SER A 187 -18.53 10.00 -16.18
N THR A 188 -19.01 11.20 -16.01
CA THR A 188 -18.42 12.21 -15.12
C THR A 188 -19.40 12.55 -14.01
N PHE A 189 -18.88 12.92 -12.86
CA PHE A 189 -19.65 13.33 -11.70
C PHE A 189 -18.93 14.41 -10.91
N ARG A 190 -19.63 15.02 -9.97
CA ARG A 190 -19.07 16.02 -9.07
C ARG A 190 -19.27 15.58 -7.63
N VAL A 191 -18.32 15.90 -6.78
CA VAL A 191 -18.35 15.55 -5.36
C VAL A 191 -18.03 16.79 -4.55
N GLN A 192 -18.94 17.17 -3.66
CA GLN A 192 -18.70 18.23 -2.70
C GLN A 192 -17.92 17.71 -1.51
N VAL A 193 -16.80 18.33 -1.20
CA VAL A 193 -16.03 18.07 0.03
C VAL A 193 -16.61 18.96 1.13
N ASP A 194 -16.89 18.38 2.30
CA ASP A 194 -17.40 19.13 3.44
C ASP A 194 -16.31 20.02 4.10
N ALA A 195 -16.70 20.78 5.13
CA ALA A 195 -15.79 21.66 5.86
C ALA A 195 -14.68 20.90 6.63
N ASP A 196 -14.91 19.63 6.93
CA ASP A 196 -13.94 18.76 7.61
C ASP A 196 -13.01 18.03 6.63
N GLY A 197 -13.12 18.34 5.33
CA GLY A 197 -12.32 17.70 4.29
C GLY A 197 -12.78 16.28 3.96
N LEU A 198 -14.04 15.93 4.21
CA LEU A 198 -14.58 14.61 3.95
C LEU A 198 -15.56 14.65 2.77
N PHE A 199 -15.55 13.59 1.98
CA PHE A 199 -16.54 13.35 0.93
C PHE A 199 -16.84 11.86 0.78
N THR A 200 -17.94 11.57 0.10
CA THR A 200 -18.43 10.19 -0.07
C THR A 200 -18.47 9.86 -1.55
N MET A 201 -17.98 8.69 -1.91
CA MET A 201 -18.06 8.13 -3.26
C MET A 201 -18.97 6.90 -3.24
N ASP A 202 -19.86 6.84 -4.21
CA ASP A 202 -20.75 5.70 -4.44
C ASP A 202 -20.16 4.83 -5.57
N LEU A 203 -19.65 3.66 -5.23
CA LEU A 203 -18.90 2.78 -6.12
C LEU A 203 -19.77 1.63 -6.69
N ARG A 204 -21.04 1.88 -6.98
CA ARG A 204 -21.98 0.83 -7.42
C ARG A 204 -21.62 0.13 -8.72
N LYS A 205 -20.89 0.78 -9.60
CA LYS A 205 -20.45 0.21 -10.87
C LYS A 205 -19.02 -0.29 -10.76
N PRO A 206 -18.71 -1.49 -11.26
CA PRO A 206 -17.33 -1.92 -11.36
C PRO A 206 -16.50 -0.99 -12.27
N GLY A 207 -15.25 -0.82 -11.93
CA GLY A 207 -14.34 0.01 -12.72
C GLY A 207 -13.44 0.89 -11.86
N VAL A 208 -12.88 1.90 -12.49
CA VAL A 208 -11.99 2.88 -11.85
C VAL A 208 -12.74 4.20 -11.68
N TYR A 209 -12.79 4.68 -10.46
CA TYR A 209 -13.28 6.01 -10.12
C TYR A 209 -12.08 6.90 -9.85
N HIS A 210 -11.96 7.98 -10.61
CA HIS A 210 -10.89 8.97 -10.43
C HIS A 210 -11.48 10.31 -10.06
N VAL A 211 -11.00 10.90 -8.97
CA VAL A 211 -11.42 12.25 -8.53
C VAL A 211 -10.22 13.17 -8.46
N LYS A 212 -10.41 14.44 -8.84
CA LYS A 212 -9.36 15.44 -8.90
C LYS A 212 -9.92 16.84 -8.60
N PRO A 213 -9.05 17.78 -8.15
CA PRO A 213 -9.49 19.13 -7.81
C PRO A 213 -10.03 19.93 -9.01
N ASP A 214 -9.48 19.72 -10.20
CA ASP A 214 -9.89 20.42 -11.42
C ASP A 214 -9.72 19.55 -12.68
N THR A 215 -10.19 20.02 -13.81
CA THR A 215 -10.09 19.32 -15.10
C THR A 215 -8.71 19.41 -15.75
N ALA A 216 -7.90 20.39 -15.37
CA ALA A 216 -6.59 20.65 -16.00
C ALA A 216 -5.48 19.74 -15.42
N THR A 217 -5.61 19.33 -14.16
CA THR A 217 -4.63 18.43 -13.53
C THR A 217 -4.87 16.97 -13.88
N LEU A 218 -3.80 16.22 -14.07
CA LEU A 218 -3.84 14.75 -14.17
C LEU A 218 -3.72 14.09 -12.79
N ALA A 219 -3.24 14.85 -11.80
CA ALA A 219 -3.12 14.35 -10.42
C ALA A 219 -4.52 14.22 -9.81
N GLY A 220 -4.68 13.22 -8.94
CA GLY A 220 -5.94 12.93 -8.27
C GLY A 220 -5.87 11.63 -7.50
N TYR A 221 -7.02 11.12 -7.16
CA TYR A 221 -7.17 9.89 -6.42
C TYR A 221 -8.03 8.88 -7.19
N SER A 222 -7.50 7.68 -7.35
CA SER A 222 -8.20 6.58 -8.02
C SER A 222 -8.61 5.52 -7.00
N ILE A 223 -9.86 5.09 -7.10
CA ILE A 223 -10.45 3.97 -6.36
C ILE A 223 -10.90 2.93 -7.36
N PHE A 224 -10.68 1.66 -7.04
CA PHE A 224 -11.10 0.53 -7.83
C PHE A 224 -12.36 -0.08 -7.21
N SER A 225 -13.45 -0.09 -7.97
CA SER A 225 -14.64 -0.88 -7.65
C SER A 225 -14.53 -2.22 -8.35
N VAL A 226 -14.55 -3.31 -7.60
CA VAL A 226 -14.46 -4.67 -8.11
C VAL A 226 -15.82 -5.35 -8.02
N GLU A 227 -16.08 -6.30 -8.92
CA GLU A 227 -17.29 -7.13 -8.84
C GLU A 227 -17.17 -8.13 -7.68
N ASP A 228 -18.32 -8.61 -7.19
CA ASP A 228 -18.39 -9.63 -6.14
C ASP A 228 -17.66 -10.94 -6.52
N ALA A 229 -17.50 -11.18 -7.83
CA ALA A 229 -16.75 -12.32 -8.36
C ALA A 229 -15.23 -12.09 -8.42
N PHE A 230 -14.72 -10.92 -8.01
CA PHE A 230 -13.28 -10.68 -7.96
C PHE A 230 -12.65 -11.63 -6.93
N PRO A 231 -11.58 -12.37 -7.31
CA PRO A 231 -11.02 -13.37 -6.42
C PRO A 231 -10.50 -12.71 -5.15
N TYR A 232 -11.27 -12.84 -4.09
CA TYR A 232 -10.85 -12.41 -2.76
C TYR A 232 -9.80 -13.41 -2.27
N VAL A 233 -8.54 -13.04 -2.38
CA VAL A 233 -7.43 -13.86 -1.90
C VAL A 233 -7.36 -13.72 -0.39
N SER A 234 -8.17 -14.46 0.33
CA SER A 234 -8.18 -14.49 1.80
C SER A 234 -7.19 -15.52 2.35
N ASP A 235 -6.93 -16.59 1.60
CA ASP A 235 -5.99 -17.64 1.98
C ASP A 235 -4.71 -17.56 1.13
N ALA A 236 -3.58 -17.83 1.79
CA ALA A 236 -2.29 -17.91 1.13
C ALA A 236 -2.23 -19.02 0.05
N GLN A 237 -3.05 -20.05 0.17
CA GLN A 237 -3.16 -21.12 -0.84
C GLN A 237 -3.82 -20.61 -2.13
N ASP A 238 -4.75 -19.67 -2.06
CA ASP A 238 -5.37 -19.08 -3.24
C ASP A 238 -4.36 -18.26 -4.05
N MET A 239 -3.32 -17.73 -3.41
CA MET A 239 -2.20 -17.07 -4.08
C MET A 239 -1.32 -18.01 -4.87
N LEU A 240 -1.32 -19.32 -4.58
CA LEU A 240 -0.46 -20.28 -5.27
C LEU A 240 -0.81 -20.41 -6.75
N LYS A 241 -2.10 -20.44 -7.09
CA LYS A 241 -2.54 -20.63 -8.49
C LYS A 241 -1.96 -19.57 -9.44
N PRO A 242 -2.11 -18.25 -9.16
CA PRO A 242 -1.50 -17.21 -10.00
C PRO A 242 0.03 -17.21 -9.95
N MET A 243 0.65 -17.67 -8.85
CA MET A 243 2.12 -17.75 -8.76
C MET A 243 2.74 -18.67 -9.81
N ARG A 244 1.99 -19.64 -10.32
CA ARG A 244 2.45 -20.54 -11.40
C ARG A 244 2.89 -19.77 -12.66
N TYR A 245 2.34 -18.58 -12.91
CA TYR A 245 2.65 -17.79 -14.10
C TYR A 245 3.91 -16.91 -13.94
N ILE A 246 4.40 -16.72 -12.72
CA ILE A 246 5.53 -15.84 -12.41
C ILE A 246 6.70 -16.57 -11.74
N THR A 247 6.56 -17.87 -11.46
CA THR A 247 7.60 -18.71 -10.88
C THR A 247 8.06 -19.78 -11.86
N SER A 248 9.30 -20.28 -11.69
CA SER A 248 9.73 -21.50 -12.33
C SER A 248 8.98 -22.73 -11.74
N ASN A 249 8.90 -23.82 -12.50
CA ASN A 249 8.27 -25.05 -12.02
C ASN A 249 8.87 -25.53 -10.69
N GLN A 250 10.17 -25.40 -10.52
CA GLN A 250 10.86 -25.77 -9.28
C GLN A 250 10.47 -24.90 -8.09
N GLU A 251 10.32 -23.60 -8.29
CA GLU A 251 9.87 -22.67 -7.26
C GLU A 251 8.40 -22.90 -6.91
N TYR A 252 7.56 -23.14 -7.91
CA TYR A 252 6.16 -23.47 -7.70
C TYR A 252 5.96 -24.72 -6.88
N GLU A 253 6.72 -25.81 -7.17
CA GLU A 253 6.68 -27.04 -6.39
C GLU A 253 7.16 -26.85 -4.95
N ARG A 254 8.18 -26.01 -4.72
CA ARG A 254 8.64 -25.70 -3.37
C ARG A 254 7.57 -24.91 -2.60
N LEU A 255 6.93 -23.96 -3.24
CA LEU A 255 5.85 -23.16 -2.64
C LEU A 255 4.65 -24.04 -2.29
N SER A 256 4.23 -24.92 -3.20
CA SER A 256 3.08 -25.80 -3.01
C SER A 256 3.28 -26.85 -1.91
N LYS A 257 4.54 -27.25 -1.66
CA LYS A 257 4.91 -28.21 -0.59
C LYS A 257 5.25 -27.51 0.73
N SER A 258 5.31 -26.18 0.75
CA SER A 258 5.66 -25.42 1.95
C SER A 258 4.49 -25.40 2.94
N THR A 259 4.74 -25.74 4.18
CA THR A 259 3.78 -25.57 5.29
C THR A 259 3.48 -24.12 5.59
N ASN A 260 4.30 -23.19 5.11
CA ASN A 260 4.12 -21.76 5.29
C ASN A 260 4.09 -21.03 3.94
N VAL A 261 3.04 -21.29 3.16
CA VAL A 261 2.80 -20.74 1.83
C VAL A 261 2.82 -19.20 1.83
N ARG A 262 2.33 -18.58 2.91
CA ARG A 262 2.28 -17.11 3.06
C ARG A 262 3.68 -16.47 3.03
N PHE A 263 4.65 -17.10 3.66
CA PHE A 263 6.05 -16.63 3.67
C PHE A 263 6.75 -16.82 2.33
N GLY A 264 6.53 -17.97 1.70
CA GLY A 264 7.12 -18.29 0.40
C GLY A 264 6.60 -17.40 -0.72
N SER A 265 5.29 -17.16 -0.78
CA SER A 265 4.63 -16.30 -1.78
C SER A 265 5.08 -14.85 -1.65
N ARG A 266 5.21 -14.34 -0.43
CA ARG A 266 5.70 -12.97 -0.18
C ARG A 266 7.15 -12.79 -0.64
N ALA A 267 8.02 -13.76 -0.36
CA ALA A 267 9.42 -13.72 -0.80
C ALA A 267 9.58 -13.74 -2.33
N VAL A 268 8.66 -14.38 -3.06
CA VAL A 268 8.64 -14.36 -4.53
C VAL A 268 8.14 -13.01 -5.04
N LEU A 269 7.07 -12.47 -4.48
CA LEU A 269 6.54 -11.16 -4.85
C LEU A 269 7.56 -10.04 -4.58
N ASP A 270 8.26 -10.09 -3.45
CA ASP A 270 9.32 -9.14 -3.11
C ASP A 270 10.49 -9.22 -4.11
N ARG A 271 10.84 -10.41 -4.59
CA ARG A 271 11.83 -10.58 -5.67
C ARG A 271 11.35 -10.03 -7.00
N CYS A 272 10.10 -10.23 -7.36
CA CYS A 272 9.51 -9.69 -8.59
C CYS A 272 9.44 -8.16 -8.55
N SER A 273 9.07 -7.57 -7.41
CA SER A 273 9.06 -6.11 -7.22
C SER A 273 10.47 -5.51 -7.17
N GLY A 274 11.46 -6.23 -6.63
CA GLY A 274 12.88 -5.85 -6.62
C GLY A 274 13.56 -5.99 -7.98
N ALA A 275 13.12 -6.91 -8.83
CA ALA A 275 13.70 -7.16 -10.15
C ALA A 275 13.45 -6.01 -11.14
N SER A 276 12.38 -5.23 -10.98
CA SER A 276 12.18 -4.01 -11.78
C SER A 276 13.19 -2.90 -11.45
N GLY A 277 13.80 -2.92 -10.25
CA GLY A 277 14.89 -2.02 -9.87
C GLY A 277 16.31 -2.55 -10.13
N ALA A 278 16.46 -3.86 -10.36
CA ALA A 278 17.77 -4.50 -10.45
C ALA A 278 18.31 -4.62 -11.88
N ARG A 279 17.53 -4.31 -12.92
CA ARG A 279 18.03 -4.32 -14.32
C ARG A 279 19.14 -3.30 -14.62
N THR A 280 19.43 -2.41 -13.71
CA THR A 280 20.54 -1.44 -13.80
C THR A 280 21.82 -1.87 -13.09
N ARG A 281 21.86 -3.05 -12.42
CA ARG A 281 23.04 -3.45 -11.63
C ARG A 281 23.83 -4.66 -12.13
N SER A 282 23.39 -5.35 -13.18
CA SER A 282 24.06 -6.57 -13.66
C SER A 282 25.13 -6.35 -14.74
N HIS A 283 25.55 -5.10 -15.01
CA HIS A 283 26.59 -4.83 -16.04
C HIS A 283 27.92 -4.31 -15.49
N SER A 284 28.17 -4.33 -14.17
CA SER A 284 29.42 -3.80 -13.61
C SER A 284 30.30 -4.80 -12.83
N HIS A 285 30.06 -6.09 -12.92
CA HIS A 285 30.90 -7.08 -12.23
C HIS A 285 31.37 -8.23 -13.14
N LEU A 286 31.89 -7.92 -14.29
CA LEU A 286 32.77 -8.82 -15.04
C LEU A 286 33.83 -7.99 -15.71
N LEU A 287 34.92 -7.66 -15.00
CA LEU A 287 36.24 -7.39 -15.52
C LEU A 287 37.19 -7.16 -14.32
N HIS A 288 37.78 -8.21 -13.79
CA HIS A 288 39.11 -8.18 -13.24
C HIS A 288 39.90 -9.36 -13.82
N PRO A 289 40.87 -9.11 -14.68
CA PRO A 289 41.99 -10.00 -14.84
C PRO A 289 43.12 -9.56 -13.87
N ARG A 290 43.70 -10.52 -13.28
CA ARG A 290 45.05 -10.63 -12.72
C ARG A 290 45.90 -9.38 -12.55
#